data_a6b7f1b8ec42e3d0630bcd4bf5cff16a
#
_entry.id   a6b7f1b8ec42e3d0630bcd4bf5cff16a
#
_cell.length_a   1.000
_cell.length_b   1.000
_cell.length_c   1.000
_cell.angle_alpha   90.00
_cell.angle_beta   90.00
_cell.angle_gamma   90.00
#
_symmetry.space_group_name_H-M   'P 1'
#
loop_
_entity.id
_entity.type
_entity.pdbx_description
1 polymer ?
#
loop_
_entity_poly.entity_id
_entity_poly.type
_entity_poly.pdbx_seq_one_letter_code
_entity_poly.pdbx_strand_id
1 'polypeptide(L)'
;MDKIKISGGRRLQGKIAIGGAKNAALPLMAAALLTDETLTLSNLPHLADITSMANLLAQHGVALHLNGHAPNGGHTGRVLEMTAKEIISTTAPYDLVRKMRASVLVLGPIVARCGVARVSLPGGCAIGNRPVDLHLKALEAMGAEIHLTEGYIEARAPEGLKGGHVLFPQVSVGATENALMAASLADGVVTIANAAREPEVSDLAHCLVAMGAEIEGIGTDTLKVTGKPRLHGAEYSVVPDRIETGTYAIAAAITGGDIELTGTRLELIDSLVDAMRKAGVEVEQTEDGMKVRGNRATLRGVDVMTEPYPGFPTDMQAQFMALMSVANGASMITETIFENRFMHVPELSRMGADVNVHGRSAIVRGSAKLSGAEVMATDLRASVSMVLAGLAAEGETVINRVYHLDRGYERLEEKLSSCGAQIERVRVPV
;
A
#
# COMPACT_ATOMS: atom_id res chain seq x y z
N MET A 1 10.06 -5.69 23.09
CA MET A 1 9.30 -5.47 21.84
C MET A 1 7.84 -5.25 22.16
N ASP A 2 7.18 -4.29 21.52
CA ASP A 2 5.76 -4.02 21.77
C ASP A 2 4.88 -5.19 21.34
N LYS A 3 3.76 -5.34 22.05
CA LYS A 3 2.68 -6.30 21.76
C LYS A 3 1.36 -5.55 21.69
N ILE A 4 0.39 -6.08 20.97
CA ILE A 4 -1.01 -5.62 21.03
C ILE A 4 -1.83 -6.69 21.73
N LYS A 5 -2.64 -6.25 22.71
CA LYS A 5 -3.63 -7.07 23.42
C LYS A 5 -5.03 -6.66 23.00
N ILE A 6 -5.89 -7.63 22.77
CA ILE A 6 -7.26 -7.41 22.33
C ILE A 6 -8.17 -8.33 23.15
N SER A 7 -9.15 -7.73 23.84
CA SER A 7 -10.29 -8.47 24.41
C SER A 7 -11.46 -8.37 23.43
N GLY A 8 -11.75 -9.48 22.75
CA GLY A 8 -12.73 -9.50 21.66
C GLY A 8 -14.19 -9.52 22.12
N GLY A 9 -15.09 -9.71 21.14
CA GLY A 9 -16.53 -9.87 21.36
C GLY A 9 -17.34 -8.58 21.49
N ARG A 10 -16.72 -7.40 21.34
CA ARG A 10 -17.43 -6.11 21.35
C ARG A 10 -17.82 -5.66 19.96
N ARG A 11 -19.05 -5.14 19.83
CA ARG A 11 -19.50 -4.47 18.61
C ARG A 11 -18.84 -3.09 18.53
N LEU A 12 -18.23 -2.79 17.39
CA LEU A 12 -17.63 -1.49 17.16
C LEU A 12 -18.67 -0.48 16.70
N GLN A 13 -18.59 0.76 17.20
CA GLN A 13 -19.48 1.85 16.80
C GLN A 13 -18.74 3.18 16.81
N GLY A 14 -18.91 3.99 15.78
CA GLY A 14 -18.29 5.32 15.74
C GLY A 14 -17.86 5.75 14.35
N LYS A 15 -16.86 6.62 14.32
CA LYS A 15 -16.28 7.16 13.09
C LYS A 15 -14.77 6.94 13.09
N ILE A 16 -14.23 6.61 11.93
CA ILE A 16 -12.77 6.50 11.71
C ILE A 16 -12.42 7.37 10.50
N ALA A 17 -11.53 8.33 10.72
CA ALA A 17 -10.93 9.10 9.65
C ALA A 17 -9.83 8.28 8.97
N ILE A 18 -9.89 8.18 7.65
CA ILE A 18 -8.92 7.47 6.82
C ILE A 18 -7.76 8.40 6.47
N GLY A 19 -6.54 7.93 6.67
CA GLY A 19 -5.34 8.66 6.30
C GLY A 19 -4.93 8.47 4.85
N GLY A 20 -3.87 9.17 4.44
CA GLY A 20 -3.31 9.02 3.10
C GLY A 20 -2.71 7.64 2.85
N ALA A 21 -2.77 7.20 1.59
CA ALA A 21 -2.30 5.88 1.18
C ALA A 21 -0.78 5.77 1.25
N LYS A 22 -0.27 4.82 2.03
CA LYS A 22 1.17 4.52 2.06
C LYS A 22 1.71 4.23 0.68
N ASN A 23 1.00 3.39 -0.07
CA ASN A 23 1.46 2.94 -1.39
C ASN A 23 1.43 4.06 -2.44
N ALA A 24 0.63 5.11 -2.25
CA ALA A 24 0.68 6.33 -3.07
C ALA A 24 1.78 7.30 -2.58
N ALA A 25 1.91 7.48 -1.28
CA ALA A 25 2.87 8.42 -0.70
C ALA A 25 4.32 8.11 -1.10
N LEU A 26 4.71 6.84 -1.18
CA LEU A 26 6.09 6.46 -1.50
C LEU A 26 6.53 6.88 -2.92
N PRO A 27 5.78 6.58 -3.99
CA PRO A 27 6.14 7.09 -5.33
C PRO A 27 5.99 8.61 -5.43
N LEU A 28 5.01 9.24 -4.77
CA LEU A 28 4.88 10.70 -4.73
C LEU A 28 6.11 11.36 -4.08
N MET A 29 6.65 10.78 -3.01
CA MET A 29 7.89 11.25 -2.39
C MET A 29 9.09 11.10 -3.36
N ALA A 30 9.17 9.97 -4.09
CA ALA A 30 10.24 9.77 -5.09
C ALA A 30 10.15 10.77 -6.24
N ALA A 31 8.94 11.23 -6.63
CA ALA A 31 8.74 12.23 -7.67
C ALA A 31 9.42 13.58 -7.34
N ALA A 32 9.70 13.90 -6.07
CA ALA A 32 10.46 15.09 -5.70
C ALA A 32 11.88 15.12 -6.31
N LEU A 33 12.43 13.95 -6.68
CA LEU A 33 13.73 13.86 -7.35
C LEU A 33 13.72 14.39 -8.79
N LEU A 34 12.52 14.57 -9.40
CA LEU A 34 12.37 15.01 -10.80
C LEU A 34 12.45 16.52 -10.99
N THR A 35 12.47 17.29 -9.91
CA THR A 35 12.49 18.78 -9.95
C THR A 35 13.48 19.36 -8.95
N ASP A 36 13.97 20.55 -9.22
CA ASP A 36 14.79 21.37 -8.30
C ASP A 36 13.93 22.33 -7.46
N GLU A 37 12.62 22.38 -7.73
CA GLU A 37 11.64 23.15 -6.98
C GLU A 37 11.01 22.31 -5.85
N THR A 38 10.22 22.94 -5.00
CA THR A 38 9.60 22.27 -3.85
C THR A 38 8.34 21.51 -4.25
N LEU A 39 8.30 20.21 -3.94
CA LEU A 39 7.07 19.41 -3.93
C LEU A 39 6.54 19.34 -2.50
N THR A 40 5.31 19.80 -2.28
CA THR A 40 4.61 19.75 -1.00
C THR A 40 3.53 18.70 -1.04
N LEU A 41 3.64 17.69 -0.17
CA LEU A 41 2.62 16.65 -0.03
C LEU A 41 1.84 16.84 1.26
N SER A 42 0.52 16.93 1.17
CA SER A 42 -0.42 16.87 2.30
C SER A 42 -1.04 15.48 2.44
N ASN A 43 -1.77 15.24 3.52
CA ASN A 43 -2.36 13.95 3.86
C ASN A 43 -1.34 12.79 3.91
N LEU A 44 -0.10 13.07 4.32
CA LEU A 44 0.95 12.06 4.41
C LEU A 44 0.79 11.22 5.68
N PRO A 45 0.72 9.85 5.59
CA PRO A 45 0.55 9.02 6.76
C PRO A 45 1.83 8.95 7.60
N HIS A 46 1.68 8.74 8.92
CA HIS A 46 2.80 8.54 9.82
C HIS A 46 3.15 7.06 9.97
N LEU A 47 3.99 6.55 9.06
CA LEU A 47 4.39 5.15 8.99
C LEU A 47 5.91 5.00 8.91
N ALA A 48 6.43 3.84 9.35
CA ALA A 48 7.86 3.53 9.30
C ALA A 48 8.43 3.56 7.87
N ASP A 49 7.66 3.13 6.87
CA ASP A 49 8.07 3.14 5.47
C ASP A 49 8.22 4.58 4.93
N ILE A 50 7.39 5.53 5.38
CA ILE A 50 7.52 6.97 5.03
C ILE A 50 8.84 7.54 5.58
N THR A 51 9.16 7.23 6.83
CA THR A 51 10.44 7.62 7.44
C THR A 51 11.62 7.00 6.69
N SER A 52 11.51 5.75 6.26
CA SER A 52 12.55 5.07 5.49
C SER A 52 12.78 5.72 4.13
N MET A 53 11.71 6.12 3.42
CA MET A 53 11.80 6.86 2.16
C MET A 53 12.40 8.24 2.37
N ALA A 54 11.99 8.96 3.40
CA ALA A 54 12.55 10.28 3.73
C ALA A 54 14.07 10.21 3.97
N ASN A 55 14.54 9.20 4.71
CA ASN A 55 15.97 8.97 4.92
C ASN A 55 16.71 8.66 3.61
N LEU A 56 16.10 7.90 2.70
CA LEU A 56 16.68 7.60 1.40
C LEU A 56 16.76 8.87 0.53
N LEU A 57 15.72 9.69 0.50
CA LEU A 57 15.70 10.95 -0.24
C LEU A 57 16.73 11.95 0.32
N ALA A 58 16.88 12.02 1.64
CA ALA A 58 17.93 12.84 2.28
C ALA A 58 19.33 12.40 1.85
N GLN A 59 19.59 11.08 1.67
CA GLN A 59 20.86 10.57 1.14
C GLN A 59 21.15 11.06 -0.29
N HIS A 60 20.11 11.31 -1.08
CA HIS A 60 20.22 11.89 -2.43
C HIS A 60 20.35 13.42 -2.42
N GLY A 61 20.24 14.09 -1.25
CA GLY A 61 20.35 15.53 -1.12
C GLY A 61 19.03 16.30 -1.07
N VAL A 62 17.89 15.59 -0.90
CA VAL A 62 16.59 16.23 -0.75
C VAL A 62 16.50 16.90 0.63
N ALA A 63 16.24 18.21 0.66
CA ALA A 63 15.87 18.90 1.89
C ALA A 63 14.40 18.57 2.23
N LEU A 64 14.17 18.19 3.48
CA LEU A 64 12.88 17.71 3.96
C LEU A 64 12.42 18.58 5.14
N HIS A 65 11.21 19.14 5.04
CA HIS A 65 10.57 19.88 6.13
C HIS A 65 9.20 19.25 6.42
N LEU A 66 9.06 18.65 7.62
CA LEU A 66 7.83 18.02 8.05
C LEU A 66 7.07 18.95 9.00
N ASN A 67 5.89 19.40 8.58
CA ASN A 67 4.98 20.21 9.37
C ASN A 67 3.85 19.35 9.96
N GLY A 68 3.65 19.43 11.28
CA GLY A 68 2.74 18.54 12.01
C GLY A 68 1.26 18.94 11.99
N HIS A 69 0.87 20.05 11.36
CA HIS A 69 -0.51 20.56 11.41
C HIS A 69 -0.94 21.04 10.03
N ALA A 70 -2.09 20.54 9.58
CA ALA A 70 -2.81 21.22 8.52
C ALA A 70 -3.47 22.48 9.08
N PRO A 71 -3.56 23.56 8.28
CA PRO A 71 -4.07 24.86 8.74
C PRO A 71 -5.50 24.86 9.28
N ASN A 72 -6.29 23.83 9.03
CA ASN A 72 -7.75 23.82 9.28
C ASN A 72 -8.24 22.80 10.31
N GLY A 73 -7.38 22.23 11.17
CA GLY A 73 -7.83 21.45 12.34
C GLY A 73 -8.56 20.13 12.06
N GLY A 74 -8.61 19.67 10.80
CA GLY A 74 -9.07 18.33 10.45
C GLY A 74 -7.99 17.28 10.74
N HIS A 75 -8.35 15.99 10.79
CA HIS A 75 -7.42 14.86 10.82
C HIS A 75 -6.71 14.72 9.48
N THR A 76 -6.12 15.79 9.00
CA THR A 76 -5.32 15.82 7.82
C THR A 76 -3.94 15.30 8.20
N GLY A 77 -3.47 14.31 7.48
CA GLY A 77 -2.12 13.79 7.60
C GLY A 77 -1.06 14.89 7.57
N ARG A 78 0.17 14.54 7.86
CA ARG A 78 1.28 15.48 7.90
C ARG A 78 1.48 16.14 6.55
N VAL A 79 2.03 17.35 6.58
CA VAL A 79 2.50 18.06 5.39
C VAL A 79 4.02 17.90 5.31
N LEU A 80 4.51 17.43 4.18
CA LEU A 80 5.94 17.25 3.90
C LEU A 80 6.33 18.11 2.70
N GLU A 81 7.25 19.03 2.91
CA GLU A 81 7.91 19.81 1.87
C GLU A 81 9.25 19.14 1.51
N MET A 82 9.47 18.91 0.23
CA MET A 82 10.66 18.24 -0.30
C MET A 82 11.27 19.08 -1.41
N THR A 83 12.54 19.42 -1.27
CA THR A 83 13.26 20.21 -2.27
C THR A 83 14.56 19.51 -2.64
N ALA A 84 14.66 19.04 -3.88
CA ALA A 84 15.84 18.40 -4.44
C ALA A 84 16.62 19.37 -5.33
N LYS A 85 17.10 20.48 -4.75
CA LYS A 85 17.80 21.54 -5.49
C LYS A 85 18.98 21.00 -6.29
N GLU A 86 19.73 20.09 -5.69
CA GLU A 86 20.86 19.40 -6.29
C GLU A 86 20.85 17.93 -5.83
N ILE A 87 21.10 17.00 -6.74
CA ILE A 87 21.29 15.60 -6.39
C ILE A 87 22.75 15.38 -6.04
N ILE A 88 23.03 15.24 -4.74
CA ILE A 88 24.41 15.09 -4.22
C ILE A 88 24.96 13.68 -4.33
N SER A 89 24.06 12.67 -4.47
CA SER A 89 24.43 11.26 -4.66
C SER A 89 23.41 10.56 -5.55
N THR A 90 23.88 9.82 -6.53
CA THR A 90 23.07 8.96 -7.40
C THR A 90 23.01 7.51 -6.90
N THR A 91 23.59 7.22 -5.72
CA THR A 91 23.67 5.88 -5.14
C THR A 91 22.67 5.70 -3.99
N ALA A 92 21.80 4.70 -4.12
CA ALA A 92 20.92 4.20 -3.05
C ALA A 92 21.58 2.96 -2.41
N PRO A 93 22.16 3.09 -1.19
CA PRO A 93 22.99 2.04 -0.59
C PRO A 93 22.15 0.90 0.00
N TYR A 94 22.75 -0.29 0.11
CA TYR A 94 22.13 -1.50 0.61
C TYR A 94 21.44 -1.33 1.96
N ASP A 95 22.05 -0.64 2.93
CA ASP A 95 21.50 -0.48 4.28
C ASP A 95 20.18 0.32 4.34
N LEU A 96 19.92 1.16 3.36
CA LEU A 96 18.65 1.87 3.21
C LEU A 96 17.65 1.05 2.39
N VAL A 97 18.09 0.50 1.25
CA VAL A 97 17.22 -0.23 0.31
C VAL A 97 16.69 -1.53 0.91
N ARG A 98 17.49 -2.27 1.68
CA ARG A 98 17.08 -3.55 2.30
C ARG A 98 15.89 -3.43 3.26
N LYS A 99 15.66 -2.24 3.81
CA LYS A 99 14.57 -2.00 4.79
C LYS A 99 13.21 -1.89 4.14
N MET A 100 13.17 -1.44 2.88
CA MET A 100 11.92 -1.17 2.18
C MET A 100 12.10 -1.38 0.67
N ARG A 101 11.34 -2.32 0.10
CA ARG A 101 11.42 -2.64 -1.32
C ARG A 101 11.13 -1.44 -2.24
N ALA A 102 10.18 -0.57 -1.84
CA ALA A 102 9.82 0.63 -2.59
C ALA A 102 10.99 1.61 -2.80
N SER A 103 12.12 1.38 -2.13
CA SER A 103 13.36 2.13 -2.36
C SER A 103 13.84 2.06 -3.82
N VAL A 104 13.44 1.03 -4.58
CA VAL A 104 13.74 0.92 -6.03
C VAL A 104 13.08 2.03 -6.86
N LEU A 105 12.05 2.71 -6.32
CA LEU A 105 11.35 3.80 -7.01
C LEU A 105 12.22 5.04 -7.24
N VAL A 106 13.35 5.18 -6.57
CA VAL A 106 14.29 6.28 -6.84
C VAL A 106 15.09 6.06 -8.13
N LEU A 107 15.11 4.83 -8.66
CA LEU A 107 15.90 4.47 -9.85
C LEU A 107 15.50 5.28 -11.08
N GLY A 108 14.22 5.29 -11.43
CA GLY A 108 13.69 6.03 -12.59
C GLY A 108 13.94 7.53 -12.53
N PRO A 109 13.53 8.22 -11.45
CA PRO A 109 13.76 9.65 -11.30
C PRO A 109 15.24 10.05 -11.35
N ILE A 110 16.12 9.28 -10.70
CA ILE A 110 17.56 9.64 -10.66
C ILE A 110 18.20 9.44 -12.03
N VAL A 111 17.95 8.32 -12.73
CA VAL A 111 18.54 8.13 -14.07
C VAL A 111 17.97 9.13 -15.07
N ALA A 112 16.68 9.49 -14.97
CA ALA A 112 16.06 10.47 -15.85
C ALA A 112 16.65 11.88 -15.65
N ARG A 113 16.92 12.28 -14.41
CA ARG A 113 17.45 13.61 -14.07
C ARG A 113 18.97 13.71 -14.21
N CYS A 114 19.70 12.65 -13.83
CA CYS A 114 21.16 12.69 -13.69
C CYS A 114 21.91 11.91 -14.77
N GLY A 115 21.21 11.13 -15.61
CA GLY A 115 21.81 10.25 -16.61
C GLY A 115 22.51 9.00 -16.03
N VAL A 116 22.56 8.86 -14.71
CA VAL A 116 23.16 7.70 -14.02
C VAL A 116 22.49 7.49 -12.67
N ALA A 117 22.22 6.21 -12.34
CA ALA A 117 21.74 5.80 -11.02
C ALA A 117 22.37 4.48 -10.62
N ARG A 118 22.70 4.30 -9.34
CA ARG A 118 23.19 3.07 -8.74
C ARG A 118 22.33 2.71 -7.53
N VAL A 119 21.50 1.69 -7.66
CA VAL A 119 20.54 1.31 -6.62
C VAL A 119 20.81 -0.12 -6.19
N SER A 120 20.96 -0.36 -4.89
CA SER A 120 21.12 -1.73 -4.37
C SER A 120 19.89 -2.57 -4.75
N LEU A 121 20.12 -3.84 -5.09
CA LEU A 121 19.01 -4.79 -5.24
C LEU A 121 18.25 -4.88 -3.91
N PRO A 122 16.92 -4.77 -3.92
CA PRO A 122 16.14 -4.95 -2.71
C PRO A 122 16.26 -6.41 -2.24
N GLY A 123 16.28 -6.60 -0.91
CA GLY A 123 16.27 -7.94 -0.31
C GLY A 123 15.02 -8.74 -0.68
N GLY A 124 15.03 -10.03 -0.40
CA GLY A 124 13.88 -10.92 -0.61
C GLY A 124 12.62 -10.45 0.13
N CYS A 125 11.47 -10.80 -0.39
CA CYS A 125 10.17 -10.51 0.21
C CYS A 125 9.53 -11.80 0.75
N ALA A 126 8.96 -11.74 1.96
CA ALA A 126 8.31 -12.89 2.59
C ALA A 126 7.12 -13.44 1.78
N ILE A 127 6.41 -12.58 1.04
CA ILE A 127 5.20 -12.94 0.29
C ILE A 127 5.45 -13.55 -1.10
N GLY A 128 6.70 -13.67 -1.54
CA GLY A 128 7.05 -14.29 -2.82
C GLY A 128 8.20 -13.61 -3.56
N ASN A 129 8.56 -14.18 -4.70
CA ASN A 129 9.57 -13.62 -5.59
C ASN A 129 9.01 -12.36 -6.29
N ARG A 130 9.70 -11.25 -6.11
CA ARG A 130 9.32 -9.96 -6.68
C ARG A 130 10.53 -9.35 -7.38
N PRO A 131 10.91 -9.86 -8.54
CA PRO A 131 12.06 -9.38 -9.29
C PRO A 131 11.86 -7.91 -9.69
N VAL A 132 12.95 -7.21 -9.93
CA VAL A 132 12.96 -5.82 -10.40
C VAL A 132 13.13 -5.71 -11.91
N ASP A 133 13.11 -6.83 -12.61
CA ASP A 133 13.35 -6.94 -14.05
C ASP A 133 12.41 -6.07 -14.88
N LEU A 134 11.15 -5.90 -14.49
CA LEU A 134 10.20 -5.05 -15.19
C LEU A 134 10.56 -3.56 -15.07
N HIS A 135 11.12 -3.13 -13.94
CA HIS A 135 11.66 -1.78 -13.80
C HIS A 135 12.82 -1.55 -14.76
N LEU A 136 13.72 -2.55 -14.87
CA LEU A 136 14.90 -2.47 -15.73
C LEU A 136 14.51 -2.46 -17.21
N LYS A 137 13.61 -3.37 -17.62
CA LYS A 137 13.08 -3.42 -19.00
C LYS A 137 12.41 -2.11 -19.41
N ALA A 138 11.71 -1.45 -18.51
CA ALA A 138 11.12 -0.14 -18.81
C ALA A 138 12.17 0.92 -19.09
N LEU A 139 13.25 0.96 -18.31
CA LEU A 139 14.36 1.89 -18.53
C LEU A 139 15.16 1.56 -19.80
N GLU A 140 15.41 0.27 -20.08
CA GLU A 140 16.06 -0.18 -21.31
C GLU A 140 15.23 0.20 -22.56
N ALA A 141 13.88 0.10 -22.49
CA ALA A 141 12.99 0.52 -23.56
C ALA A 141 13.04 2.03 -23.83
N MET A 142 13.49 2.83 -22.85
CA MET A 142 13.76 4.26 -22.96
C MET A 142 15.24 4.58 -23.23
N GLY A 143 16.06 3.58 -23.58
CA GLY A 143 17.46 3.74 -24.00
C GLY A 143 18.49 3.74 -22.87
N ALA A 144 18.14 3.34 -21.66
CA ALA A 144 19.13 3.17 -20.60
C ALA A 144 19.94 1.88 -20.78
N GLU A 145 21.22 1.95 -20.51
CA GLU A 145 22.10 0.78 -20.36
C GLU A 145 22.03 0.29 -18.91
N ILE A 146 21.75 -1.01 -18.73
CA ILE A 146 21.58 -1.61 -17.40
C ILE A 146 22.69 -2.63 -17.15
N HIS A 147 23.36 -2.49 -16.01
CA HIS A 147 24.34 -3.46 -15.52
C HIS A 147 24.01 -3.90 -14.10
N LEU A 148 24.17 -5.19 -13.81
CA LEU A 148 24.06 -5.74 -12.47
C LEU A 148 25.45 -6.07 -11.95
N THR A 149 25.93 -5.32 -10.97
CA THR A 149 27.29 -5.43 -10.46
C THR A 149 27.30 -5.38 -8.93
N GLU A 150 27.91 -6.35 -8.28
CA GLU A 150 28.09 -6.40 -6.82
C GLU A 150 26.78 -6.23 -6.00
N GLY A 151 25.66 -6.74 -6.52
CA GLY A 151 24.35 -6.61 -5.86
C GLY A 151 23.69 -5.24 -6.06
N TYR A 152 24.18 -4.43 -7.01
CA TYR A 152 23.61 -3.17 -7.42
C TYR A 152 23.10 -3.20 -8.86
N ILE A 153 22.04 -2.43 -9.09
CA ILE A 153 21.58 -2.02 -10.41
C ILE A 153 22.33 -0.74 -10.77
N GLU A 154 23.03 -0.73 -11.85
CA GLU A 154 23.61 0.47 -12.46
C GLU A 154 22.83 0.77 -13.75
N ALA A 155 22.14 1.91 -13.79
CA ALA A 155 21.42 2.40 -14.96
C ALA A 155 22.16 3.63 -15.50
N ARG A 156 22.43 3.67 -16.79
CA ARG A 156 23.14 4.77 -17.47
C ARG A 156 22.38 5.22 -18.71
N ALA A 157 22.16 6.50 -18.82
CA ALA A 157 21.57 7.17 -19.98
C ALA A 157 22.28 8.53 -20.19
N PRO A 158 23.56 8.51 -20.65
CA PRO A 158 24.38 9.73 -20.74
C PRO A 158 23.80 10.78 -21.70
N GLU A 159 23.05 10.35 -22.72
CA GLU A 159 22.31 11.21 -23.68
C GLU A 159 20.89 11.50 -23.22
N GLY A 160 20.54 11.19 -21.96
CA GLY A 160 19.18 11.23 -21.43
C GLY A 160 18.30 10.07 -21.92
N LEU A 161 17.21 9.82 -21.21
CA LEU A 161 16.20 8.84 -21.64
C LEU A 161 15.48 9.35 -22.88
N LYS A 162 15.06 8.42 -23.75
CA LYS A 162 14.41 8.71 -25.04
C LYS A 162 12.97 8.23 -25.05
N GLY A 163 12.17 8.78 -25.94
CA GLY A 163 10.85 8.26 -26.29
C GLY A 163 10.96 6.79 -26.68
N GLY A 164 9.90 6.02 -26.37
CA GLY A 164 9.92 4.59 -26.65
C GLY A 164 8.59 3.92 -26.33
N HIS A 165 8.58 2.60 -26.46
CA HIS A 165 7.41 1.77 -26.16
C HIS A 165 7.77 0.76 -25.06
N VAL A 166 7.18 0.94 -23.91
CA VAL A 166 7.30 0.03 -22.75
C VAL A 166 6.10 -0.92 -22.76
N LEU A 167 6.34 -2.22 -22.92
CA LEU A 167 5.31 -3.24 -22.84
C LEU A 167 5.58 -4.15 -21.64
N PHE A 168 4.71 -4.15 -20.65
CA PHE A 168 4.81 -5.06 -19.53
C PHE A 168 4.16 -6.42 -19.88
N PRO A 169 4.89 -7.55 -19.77
CA PRO A 169 4.32 -8.89 -19.99
C PRO A 169 3.29 -9.28 -18.91
N GLN A 170 3.39 -8.65 -17.75
CA GLN A 170 2.45 -8.75 -16.63
C GLN A 170 2.34 -7.41 -15.92
N VAL A 171 1.18 -7.13 -15.34
CA VAL A 171 0.93 -5.89 -14.61
C VAL A 171 1.87 -5.78 -13.40
N SER A 172 2.51 -4.62 -13.25
CA SER A 172 3.38 -4.31 -12.12
C SER A 172 3.21 -2.86 -11.70
N VAL A 173 2.71 -2.64 -10.48
CA VAL A 173 2.49 -1.30 -9.91
C VAL A 173 3.81 -0.54 -9.85
N GLY A 174 4.82 -1.06 -9.14
CA GLY A 174 6.09 -0.35 -8.97
C GLY A 174 6.86 -0.10 -10.29
N ALA A 175 6.80 -1.05 -11.26
CA ALA A 175 7.42 -0.83 -12.56
C ALA A 175 6.69 0.25 -13.37
N THR A 176 5.36 0.30 -13.30
CA THR A 176 4.56 1.37 -13.93
C THR A 176 4.89 2.73 -13.31
N GLU A 177 4.96 2.82 -11.98
CA GLU A 177 5.31 4.05 -11.26
C GLU A 177 6.72 4.54 -11.64
N ASN A 178 7.68 3.64 -11.67
CA ASN A 178 9.06 3.96 -12.05
C ASN A 178 9.17 4.42 -13.52
N ALA A 179 8.46 3.72 -14.43
CA ALA A 179 8.38 4.10 -15.85
C ALA A 179 7.72 5.47 -16.05
N LEU A 180 6.62 5.76 -15.34
CA LEU A 180 5.94 7.07 -15.39
C LEU A 180 6.87 8.20 -14.99
N MET A 181 7.56 8.05 -13.86
CA MET A 181 8.51 9.07 -13.38
C MET A 181 9.67 9.26 -14.36
N ALA A 182 10.25 8.18 -14.87
CA ALA A 182 11.35 8.24 -15.82
C ALA A 182 10.91 8.88 -17.15
N ALA A 183 9.74 8.49 -17.68
CA ALA A 183 9.18 9.01 -18.93
C ALA A 183 8.89 10.52 -18.88
N SER A 184 8.60 11.05 -17.70
CA SER A 184 8.26 12.48 -17.53
C SER A 184 9.41 13.44 -17.91
N LEU A 185 10.66 12.96 -17.89
CA LEU A 185 11.84 13.72 -18.32
C LEU A 185 12.52 13.12 -19.57
N ALA A 186 11.93 12.13 -20.23
CA ALA A 186 12.48 11.54 -21.45
C ALA A 186 12.38 12.50 -22.64
N ASP A 187 13.32 12.43 -23.56
CA ASP A 187 13.28 13.18 -24.80
C ASP A 187 12.36 12.46 -25.83
N GLY A 188 11.14 12.97 -25.97
CA GLY A 188 10.11 12.42 -26.85
C GLY A 188 8.90 11.85 -26.12
N VAL A 189 8.19 10.94 -26.78
CA VAL A 189 6.96 10.33 -26.26
C VAL A 189 7.23 8.88 -25.83
N VAL A 190 6.81 8.54 -24.63
CA VAL A 190 6.85 7.17 -24.11
C VAL A 190 5.42 6.64 -24.01
N THR A 191 5.17 5.48 -24.61
CA THR A 191 3.92 4.73 -24.45
C THR A 191 4.16 3.55 -23.53
N ILE A 192 3.39 3.45 -22.44
CA ILE A 192 3.47 2.37 -21.45
C ILE A 192 2.19 1.53 -21.60
N ALA A 193 2.34 0.30 -22.12
CA ALA A 193 1.24 -0.63 -22.34
C ALA A 193 1.22 -1.74 -21.27
N ASN A 194 0.03 -2.26 -20.98
CA ASN A 194 -0.26 -3.15 -19.88
C ASN A 194 0.19 -2.58 -18.52
N ALA A 195 -0.01 -1.27 -18.37
CA ALA A 195 0.28 -0.52 -17.17
C ALA A 195 -0.66 -0.95 -16.01
N ALA A 196 -0.17 -0.82 -14.78
CA ALA A 196 -1.00 -0.95 -13.59
C ALA A 196 -2.01 0.20 -13.51
N ARG A 197 -3.21 -0.10 -13.02
CA ARG A 197 -4.35 0.83 -13.00
C ARG A 197 -4.79 1.18 -11.58
N GLU A 198 -4.05 0.75 -10.57
CA GLU A 198 -4.33 1.02 -9.18
C GLU A 198 -4.49 2.52 -8.93
N PRO A 199 -5.41 2.93 -8.02
CA PRO A 199 -5.62 4.34 -7.68
C PRO A 199 -4.33 5.07 -7.32
N GLU A 200 -3.36 4.39 -6.71
CA GLU A 200 -2.05 4.93 -6.35
C GLU A 200 -1.20 5.30 -7.57
N VAL A 201 -1.32 4.54 -8.67
CA VAL A 201 -0.66 4.84 -9.95
C VAL A 201 -1.28 6.08 -10.60
N SER A 202 -2.61 6.16 -10.58
CA SER A 202 -3.34 7.34 -11.07
C SER A 202 -3.01 8.59 -10.23
N ASP A 203 -2.86 8.42 -8.92
CA ASP A 203 -2.48 9.48 -7.98
C ASP A 203 -1.09 10.04 -8.31
N LEU A 204 -0.10 9.15 -8.56
CA LEU A 204 1.21 9.56 -9.05
C LEU A 204 1.12 10.31 -10.39
N ALA A 205 0.35 9.79 -11.34
CA ALA A 205 0.20 10.44 -12.65
C ALA A 205 -0.40 11.85 -12.52
N HIS A 206 -1.42 12.04 -11.68
CA HIS A 206 -2.02 13.35 -11.41
C HIS A 206 -1.03 14.32 -10.71
N CYS A 207 -0.22 13.82 -9.78
CA CYS A 207 0.83 14.63 -9.16
C CYS A 207 1.88 15.07 -10.20
N LEU A 208 2.33 14.16 -11.07
CA LEU A 208 3.26 14.50 -12.16
C LEU A 208 2.67 15.54 -13.12
N VAL A 209 1.36 15.45 -13.44
CA VAL A 209 0.65 16.48 -14.20
C VAL A 209 0.63 17.82 -13.47
N ALA A 210 0.38 17.82 -12.15
CA ALA A 210 0.47 19.02 -11.33
C ALA A 210 1.89 19.61 -11.30
N MET A 211 2.93 18.79 -11.51
CA MET A 211 4.32 19.22 -11.66
C MET A 211 4.68 19.63 -13.10
N GLY A 212 3.72 19.61 -14.05
CA GLY A 212 3.91 20.04 -15.43
C GLY A 212 4.16 18.92 -16.44
N ALA A 213 4.05 17.65 -16.05
CA ALA A 213 4.11 16.54 -17.00
C ALA A 213 2.85 16.49 -17.89
N GLU A 214 2.99 15.90 -19.08
CA GLU A 214 1.90 15.69 -20.01
C GLU A 214 1.63 14.19 -20.15
N ILE A 215 0.50 13.73 -19.58
CA ILE A 215 0.16 12.32 -19.47
C ILE A 215 -1.28 12.10 -19.95
N GLU A 216 -1.45 11.22 -20.95
CA GLU A 216 -2.74 10.77 -21.45
C GLU A 216 -3.02 9.33 -20.98
N GLY A 217 -4.29 8.94 -20.86
CA GLY A 217 -4.71 7.58 -20.54
C GLY A 217 -4.65 7.24 -19.05
N ILE A 218 -4.60 8.22 -18.15
CA ILE A 218 -4.58 7.98 -16.69
C ILE A 218 -5.76 7.11 -16.27
N GLY A 219 -5.50 6.07 -15.49
CA GLY A 219 -6.50 5.08 -15.04
C GLY A 219 -6.80 3.97 -16.04
N THR A 220 -6.19 4.00 -17.22
CA THR A 220 -6.27 2.92 -18.21
C THR A 220 -5.02 2.03 -18.20
N ASP A 221 -5.02 0.95 -18.97
CA ASP A 221 -3.87 0.05 -19.14
C ASP A 221 -2.82 0.57 -20.12
N THR A 222 -3.06 1.73 -20.72
CA THR A 222 -2.14 2.36 -21.67
C THR A 222 -1.96 3.82 -21.32
N LEU A 223 -0.74 4.18 -20.94
CA LEU A 223 -0.35 5.55 -20.61
C LEU A 223 0.56 6.09 -21.70
N LYS A 224 0.33 7.34 -22.10
CA LYS A 224 1.19 8.04 -23.04
C LYS A 224 1.75 9.28 -22.36
N VAL A 225 3.06 9.34 -22.22
CA VAL A 225 3.79 10.42 -21.54
C VAL A 225 4.61 11.19 -22.56
N THR A 226 4.35 12.49 -22.69
CA THR A 226 5.21 13.40 -23.44
C THR A 226 6.24 13.99 -22.49
N GLY A 227 7.49 13.59 -22.62
CA GLY A 227 8.56 14.03 -21.72
C GLY A 227 8.81 15.53 -21.82
N LYS A 228 9.27 16.10 -20.72
CA LYS A 228 9.57 17.53 -20.58
C LYS A 228 11.03 17.73 -20.22
N PRO A 229 11.66 18.83 -20.63
CA PRO A 229 13.06 19.12 -20.26
C PRO A 229 13.23 19.38 -18.75
N ARG A 230 12.15 19.78 -18.06
CA ARG A 230 12.09 19.99 -16.61
C ARG A 230 10.64 19.92 -16.12
N LEU A 231 10.48 19.53 -14.86
CA LEU A 231 9.24 19.70 -14.12
C LEU A 231 9.41 20.81 -13.08
N HIS A 232 8.29 21.35 -12.58
CA HIS A 232 8.27 22.36 -11.52
C HIS A 232 7.77 21.79 -10.20
N GLY A 233 7.82 22.58 -9.13
CA GLY A 233 7.23 22.25 -7.85
C GLY A 233 5.71 22.24 -7.89
N ALA A 234 5.08 21.55 -6.93
CA ALA A 234 3.63 21.48 -6.81
C ALA A 234 3.19 21.30 -5.35
N GLU A 235 1.93 21.60 -5.08
CA GLU A 235 1.22 21.19 -3.87
C GLU A 235 0.25 20.08 -4.26
N TYR A 236 0.31 18.95 -3.55
CA TYR A 236 -0.51 17.78 -3.86
C TYR A 236 -0.96 17.06 -2.60
N SER A 237 -2.17 16.49 -2.61
CA SER A 237 -2.71 15.73 -1.48
C SER A 237 -2.73 14.25 -1.83
N VAL A 238 -2.12 13.42 -0.97
CA VAL A 238 -2.09 11.97 -1.12
C VAL A 238 -3.51 11.39 -1.08
N VAL A 239 -3.86 10.49 -2.00
CA VAL A 239 -5.15 9.80 -2.04
C VAL A 239 -5.40 9.03 -0.73
N PRO A 240 -6.67 8.91 -0.25
CA PRO A 240 -6.97 8.09 0.93
C PRO A 240 -6.52 6.64 0.78
N ASP A 241 -6.05 6.02 1.88
CA ASP A 241 -5.60 4.62 1.87
C ASP A 241 -6.80 3.65 1.73
N ARG A 242 -6.97 3.08 0.54
CA ARG A 242 -8.03 2.11 0.26
C ARG A 242 -7.87 0.81 1.05
N ILE A 243 -6.66 0.43 1.43
CA ILE A 243 -6.42 -0.78 2.22
C ILE A 243 -6.77 -0.54 3.68
N GLU A 244 -6.46 0.63 4.22
CA GLU A 244 -6.93 1.06 5.54
C GLU A 244 -8.46 1.15 5.56
N THR A 245 -9.07 1.77 4.54
CA THR A 245 -10.53 1.85 4.36
C THR A 245 -11.18 0.47 4.42
N GLY A 246 -10.70 -0.46 3.59
CA GLY A 246 -11.23 -1.83 3.53
C GLY A 246 -11.01 -2.59 4.84
N THR A 247 -9.89 -2.39 5.52
CA THR A 247 -9.61 -3.03 6.80
C THR A 247 -10.60 -2.62 7.88
N TYR A 248 -10.90 -1.32 8.03
CA TYR A 248 -11.88 -0.86 9.01
C TYR A 248 -13.33 -1.19 8.59
N ALA A 249 -13.62 -1.26 7.30
CA ALA A 249 -14.89 -1.79 6.80
C ALA A 249 -15.09 -3.25 7.23
N ILE A 250 -14.06 -4.09 7.12
CA ILE A 250 -14.08 -5.47 7.63
C ILE A 250 -14.16 -5.51 9.15
N ALA A 251 -13.51 -4.58 9.88
CA ALA A 251 -13.63 -4.50 11.34
C ALA A 251 -15.09 -4.26 11.79
N ALA A 252 -15.82 -3.39 11.11
CA ALA A 252 -17.25 -3.22 11.33
C ALA A 252 -18.03 -4.51 11.05
N ALA A 253 -17.77 -5.14 9.92
CA ALA A 253 -18.46 -6.36 9.48
C ALA A 253 -18.25 -7.53 10.45
N ILE A 254 -17.00 -7.83 10.80
CA ILE A 254 -16.62 -9.00 11.61
C ILE A 254 -17.08 -8.88 13.07
N THR A 255 -17.24 -7.66 13.59
CA THR A 255 -17.73 -7.41 14.95
C THR A 255 -19.24 -7.23 15.03
N GLY A 256 -19.95 -7.22 13.88
CA GLY A 256 -21.36 -6.86 13.81
C GLY A 256 -21.60 -5.40 14.18
N GLY A 257 -20.63 -4.54 13.93
CA GLY A 257 -20.60 -3.12 14.31
C GLY A 257 -21.28 -2.18 13.30
N ASP A 258 -21.17 -0.89 13.58
CA ASP A 258 -21.69 0.22 12.76
C ASP A 258 -20.62 1.33 12.77
N ILE A 259 -19.82 1.43 11.70
CA ILE A 259 -18.72 2.40 11.59
C ILE A 259 -18.93 3.27 10.35
N GLU A 260 -18.75 4.58 10.53
CA GLU A 260 -18.61 5.54 9.43
C GLU A 260 -17.11 5.80 9.17
N LEU A 261 -16.67 5.54 7.94
CA LEU A 261 -15.32 5.81 7.45
C LEU A 261 -15.34 7.14 6.70
N THR A 262 -14.62 8.14 7.22
CA THR A 262 -14.59 9.49 6.66
C THR A 262 -13.28 9.81 5.96
N GLY A 263 -13.27 10.81 5.07
CA GLY A 263 -12.08 11.19 4.31
C GLY A 263 -11.69 10.13 3.28
N THR A 264 -12.63 9.33 2.77
CA THR A 264 -12.39 8.28 1.80
C THR A 264 -13.51 8.21 0.76
N ARG A 265 -13.38 7.31 -0.21
CA ARG A 265 -14.38 7.15 -1.29
C ARG A 265 -14.64 5.67 -1.55
N LEU A 266 -15.92 5.33 -1.76
CA LEU A 266 -16.35 3.95 -1.96
C LEU A 266 -15.73 3.33 -3.22
N GLU A 267 -15.63 4.10 -4.31
CA GLU A 267 -15.07 3.63 -5.58
C GLU A 267 -13.61 3.18 -5.50
N LEU A 268 -12.87 3.55 -4.46
CA LEU A 268 -11.49 3.07 -4.26
C LEU A 268 -11.43 1.57 -3.89
N ILE A 269 -12.55 1.02 -3.40
CA ILE A 269 -12.65 -0.37 -2.91
C ILE A 269 -13.86 -1.13 -3.47
N ASP A 270 -14.35 -0.78 -4.66
CA ASP A 270 -15.58 -1.34 -5.25
C ASP A 270 -15.61 -2.88 -5.21
N SER A 271 -14.55 -3.55 -5.63
CA SER A 271 -14.48 -5.02 -5.66
C SER A 271 -14.60 -5.65 -4.26
N LEU A 272 -14.04 -5.00 -3.23
CA LEU A 272 -14.20 -5.43 -1.85
C LEU A 272 -15.62 -5.17 -1.35
N VAL A 273 -16.19 -4.00 -1.65
CA VAL A 273 -17.57 -3.64 -1.28
C VAL A 273 -18.57 -4.64 -1.88
N ASP A 274 -18.38 -5.03 -3.13
CA ASP A 274 -19.20 -6.05 -3.80
C ASP A 274 -19.11 -7.40 -3.10
N ALA A 275 -17.89 -7.83 -2.72
CA ALA A 275 -17.70 -9.07 -1.97
C ALA A 275 -18.35 -8.99 -0.57
N MET A 276 -18.21 -7.86 0.13
CA MET A 276 -18.83 -7.64 1.43
C MET A 276 -20.36 -7.62 1.35
N ARG A 277 -20.94 -6.96 0.35
CA ARG A 277 -22.40 -6.96 0.11
C ARG A 277 -22.92 -8.37 -0.18
N LYS A 278 -22.21 -9.15 -1.00
CA LYS A 278 -22.51 -10.58 -1.23
C LYS A 278 -22.42 -11.37 0.07
N ALA A 279 -21.51 -11.04 0.97
CA ALA A 279 -21.42 -11.66 2.29
C ALA A 279 -22.51 -11.21 3.27
N GLY A 280 -23.39 -10.28 2.91
CA GLY A 280 -24.49 -9.79 3.76
C GLY A 280 -24.14 -8.58 4.63
N VAL A 281 -23.07 -7.85 4.29
CA VAL A 281 -22.68 -6.60 4.94
C VAL A 281 -23.37 -5.42 4.25
N GLU A 282 -23.92 -4.50 5.01
CA GLU A 282 -24.49 -3.25 4.48
C GLU A 282 -23.37 -2.22 4.33
N VAL A 283 -23.24 -1.66 3.12
CA VAL A 283 -22.29 -0.58 2.81
C VAL A 283 -23.02 0.50 2.04
N GLU A 284 -23.04 1.70 2.63
CA GLU A 284 -23.73 2.88 2.08
C GLU A 284 -22.71 4.01 1.87
N GLN A 285 -22.85 4.73 0.75
CA GLN A 285 -22.09 5.96 0.50
C GLN A 285 -22.58 7.05 1.46
N THR A 286 -21.65 7.83 2.01
CA THR A 286 -21.96 9.08 2.75
C THR A 286 -21.36 10.28 2.02
N GLU A 287 -21.60 11.49 2.53
CA GLU A 287 -21.06 12.72 1.90
C GLU A 287 -19.53 12.75 1.85
N ASP A 288 -18.84 12.26 2.90
CA ASP A 288 -17.39 12.29 3.06
C ASP A 288 -16.78 10.88 3.17
N GLY A 289 -17.45 9.86 2.66
CA GLY A 289 -16.95 8.50 2.75
C GLY A 289 -18.01 7.42 2.65
N MET A 290 -18.03 6.50 3.61
CA MET A 290 -18.99 5.40 3.63
C MET A 290 -19.34 4.96 5.04
N LYS A 291 -20.54 4.39 5.18
CA LYS A 291 -21.01 3.74 6.40
C LYS A 291 -21.11 2.23 6.20
N VAL A 292 -20.55 1.47 7.12
CA VAL A 292 -20.53 0.01 7.09
C VAL A 292 -21.24 -0.53 8.31
N ARG A 293 -22.25 -1.41 8.09
CA ARG A 293 -22.97 -2.11 9.15
C ARG A 293 -22.84 -3.61 8.97
N GLY A 294 -22.28 -4.27 9.98
CA GLY A 294 -22.19 -5.71 10.06
C GLY A 294 -23.34 -6.34 10.82
N ASN A 295 -23.67 -7.57 10.44
CA ASN A 295 -24.54 -8.45 11.23
C ASN A 295 -23.99 -9.88 11.16
N ARG A 296 -23.37 -10.37 12.24
CA ARG A 296 -22.75 -11.69 12.28
C ARG A 296 -23.72 -12.83 11.99
N ALA A 297 -25.01 -12.68 12.32
CA ALA A 297 -26.00 -13.71 12.09
C ALA A 297 -26.32 -13.91 10.60
N THR A 298 -26.12 -12.89 9.78
CA THR A 298 -26.41 -12.90 8.33
C THR A 298 -25.17 -13.07 7.47
N LEU A 299 -23.97 -13.04 8.07
CA LEU A 299 -22.73 -13.25 7.31
C LEU A 299 -22.70 -14.63 6.67
N ARG A 300 -22.38 -14.68 5.39
CA ARG A 300 -22.24 -15.91 4.61
C ARG A 300 -20.94 -15.98 3.83
N GLY A 301 -20.47 -17.18 3.56
CA GLY A 301 -19.28 -17.43 2.78
C GLY A 301 -19.39 -16.88 1.36
N VAL A 302 -18.30 -16.28 0.87
CA VAL A 302 -18.17 -15.73 -0.49
C VAL A 302 -16.79 -16.07 -1.02
N ASP A 303 -16.75 -16.57 -2.27
CA ASP A 303 -15.51 -16.84 -2.97
C ASP A 303 -14.92 -15.55 -3.54
N VAL A 304 -13.61 -15.40 -3.42
CA VAL A 304 -12.86 -14.30 -4.02
C VAL A 304 -11.56 -14.79 -4.65
N MET A 305 -11.15 -14.10 -5.72
CA MET A 305 -9.86 -14.29 -6.37
C MET A 305 -9.15 -12.95 -6.46
N THR A 306 -7.90 -12.91 -6.00
CA THR A 306 -7.11 -11.68 -6.12
C THR A 306 -6.71 -11.45 -7.57
N GLU A 307 -6.84 -10.20 -8.02
CA GLU A 307 -6.51 -9.78 -9.38
C GLU A 307 -5.93 -8.36 -9.35
N PRO A 308 -5.18 -7.94 -10.39
CA PRO A 308 -4.82 -6.55 -10.56
C PRO A 308 -6.07 -5.66 -10.57
N TYR A 309 -5.92 -4.41 -10.15
CA TYR A 309 -7.03 -3.45 -10.13
C TYR A 309 -7.70 -3.33 -11.53
N PRO A 310 -9.04 -3.32 -11.62
CA PRO A 310 -10.03 -3.15 -10.55
C PRO A 310 -10.53 -4.47 -9.89
N GLY A 311 -9.80 -5.57 -10.04
CA GLY A 311 -10.13 -6.82 -9.38
C GLY A 311 -9.92 -6.77 -7.86
N PHE A 312 -10.19 -7.91 -7.17
CA PHE A 312 -10.06 -7.97 -5.71
C PHE A 312 -8.59 -7.83 -5.27
N PRO A 313 -8.27 -6.83 -4.43
CA PRO A 313 -6.88 -6.52 -4.13
C PRO A 313 -6.22 -7.59 -3.23
N THR A 314 -5.04 -8.04 -3.63
CA THR A 314 -4.24 -8.99 -2.85
C THR A 314 -3.91 -8.46 -1.43
N ASP A 315 -3.83 -7.14 -1.24
CA ASP A 315 -3.60 -6.50 0.06
C ASP A 315 -4.80 -6.61 1.03
N MET A 316 -5.98 -7.04 0.54
CA MET A 316 -7.19 -7.29 1.34
C MET A 316 -7.50 -8.79 1.54
N GLN A 317 -6.70 -9.68 0.96
CA GLN A 317 -6.94 -11.12 0.98
C GLN A 317 -7.00 -11.68 2.42
N ALA A 318 -6.04 -11.32 3.27
CA ALA A 318 -5.96 -11.84 4.65
C ALA A 318 -7.07 -11.27 5.54
N GLN A 319 -7.44 -10.01 5.37
CA GLN A 319 -8.54 -9.37 6.10
C GLN A 319 -9.87 -10.01 5.73
N PHE A 320 -10.09 -10.26 4.43
CA PHE A 320 -11.30 -10.94 3.97
C PHE A 320 -11.36 -12.40 4.45
N MET A 321 -10.20 -13.09 4.52
CA MET A 321 -10.11 -14.42 5.11
C MET A 321 -10.53 -14.43 6.59
N ALA A 322 -10.12 -13.42 7.37
CA ALA A 322 -10.56 -13.28 8.76
C ALA A 322 -12.09 -13.11 8.85
N LEU A 323 -12.70 -12.31 7.95
CA LEU A 323 -14.16 -12.15 7.89
C LEU A 323 -14.85 -13.49 7.55
N MET A 324 -14.34 -14.22 6.55
CA MET A 324 -14.91 -15.51 6.15
C MET A 324 -14.75 -16.58 7.23
N SER A 325 -13.76 -16.46 8.11
CA SER A 325 -13.57 -17.39 9.23
C SER A 325 -14.71 -17.36 10.26
N VAL A 326 -15.54 -16.32 10.26
CA VAL A 326 -16.73 -16.20 11.14
C VAL A 326 -18.04 -16.18 10.36
N ALA A 327 -18.01 -16.32 9.05
CA ALA A 327 -19.20 -16.35 8.20
C ALA A 327 -19.84 -17.74 8.16
N ASN A 328 -21.14 -17.82 7.88
CA ASN A 328 -21.81 -19.11 7.70
C ASN A 328 -21.47 -19.71 6.34
N GLY A 329 -21.06 -20.98 6.32
CA GLY A 329 -20.71 -21.71 5.10
C GLY A 329 -19.22 -21.72 4.80
N ALA A 330 -18.87 -22.04 3.55
CA ALA A 330 -17.49 -22.10 3.09
C ALA A 330 -17.20 -21.00 2.08
N SER A 331 -15.93 -20.61 2.00
CA SER A 331 -15.40 -19.64 1.04
C SER A 331 -14.12 -20.18 0.43
N MET A 332 -13.94 -19.98 -0.87
CA MET A 332 -12.67 -20.24 -1.55
C MET A 332 -11.97 -18.90 -1.82
N ILE A 333 -10.76 -18.76 -1.32
CA ILE A 333 -9.92 -17.58 -1.54
C ILE A 333 -8.74 -18.00 -2.39
N THR A 334 -8.65 -17.46 -3.62
CA THR A 334 -7.57 -17.77 -4.57
C THR A 334 -6.64 -16.57 -4.68
N GLU A 335 -5.33 -16.80 -4.44
CA GLU A 335 -4.29 -15.78 -4.52
C GLU A 335 -3.53 -15.94 -5.84
N THR A 336 -3.70 -15.01 -6.77
CA THR A 336 -3.08 -15.08 -8.10
C THR A 336 -1.85 -14.19 -8.24
N ILE A 337 -1.66 -13.23 -7.32
CA ILE A 337 -0.62 -12.20 -7.42
C ILE A 337 0.71 -12.68 -6.80
N PHE A 338 0.65 -13.25 -5.57
CA PHE A 338 1.84 -13.67 -4.84
C PHE A 338 1.77 -15.13 -4.37
N GLU A 339 2.91 -15.85 -4.50
CA GLU A 339 2.94 -17.30 -4.22
C GLU A 339 2.81 -17.64 -2.74
N ASN A 340 3.38 -16.83 -1.85
CA ASN A 340 3.52 -17.13 -0.42
C ASN A 340 2.61 -16.25 0.45
N ARG A 341 1.43 -15.89 -0.02
CA ARG A 341 0.60 -14.92 0.71
C ARG A 341 -0.42 -15.53 1.68
N PHE A 342 -0.21 -16.79 2.09
CA PHE A 342 -0.99 -17.49 3.11
C PHE A 342 -0.24 -17.70 4.44
N MET A 343 0.84 -16.96 4.69
CA MET A 343 1.66 -17.09 5.90
C MET A 343 0.91 -16.78 7.21
N HIS A 344 -0.20 -16.07 7.14
CA HIS A 344 -1.06 -15.76 8.29
C HIS A 344 -2.01 -16.92 8.67
N VAL A 345 -2.21 -17.90 7.78
CA VAL A 345 -3.14 -19.02 8.00
C VAL A 345 -2.81 -19.84 9.25
N PRO A 346 -1.55 -20.23 9.52
CA PRO A 346 -1.23 -20.94 10.76
C PRO A 346 -1.61 -20.15 12.02
N GLU A 347 -1.48 -18.83 12.00
CA GLU A 347 -1.82 -17.98 13.15
C GLU A 347 -3.35 -17.84 13.32
N LEU A 348 -4.11 -17.71 12.23
CA LEU A 348 -5.58 -17.78 12.29
C LEU A 348 -6.07 -19.14 12.78
N SER A 349 -5.41 -20.24 12.36
CA SER A 349 -5.74 -21.60 12.83
C SER A 349 -5.49 -21.76 14.34
N ARG A 350 -4.46 -21.11 14.91
CA ARG A 350 -4.26 -21.04 16.37
C ARG A 350 -5.44 -20.40 17.10
N MET A 351 -6.15 -19.49 16.44
CA MET A 351 -7.37 -18.85 16.97
C MET A 351 -8.64 -19.67 16.69
N GLY A 352 -8.51 -20.87 16.10
CA GLY A 352 -9.63 -21.78 15.81
C GLY A 352 -10.27 -21.60 14.45
N ALA A 353 -9.66 -20.86 13.52
CA ALA A 353 -10.13 -20.79 12.15
C ALA A 353 -9.88 -22.12 11.40
N ASP A 354 -10.89 -22.63 10.68
CA ASP A 354 -10.77 -23.81 9.82
C ASP A 354 -10.41 -23.37 8.39
N VAL A 355 -9.11 -23.39 8.10
CA VAL A 355 -8.56 -22.98 6.81
C VAL A 355 -7.65 -24.07 6.25
N ASN A 356 -7.95 -24.53 5.05
CA ASN A 356 -7.13 -25.49 4.31
C ASN A 356 -6.52 -24.84 3.07
N VAL A 357 -5.20 -24.78 3.01
CA VAL A 357 -4.46 -24.21 1.87
C VAL A 357 -4.06 -25.31 0.90
N HIS A 358 -4.36 -25.11 -0.38
CA HIS A 358 -3.99 -26.00 -1.49
C HIS A 358 -3.41 -25.15 -2.64
N GLY A 359 -2.09 -25.13 -2.76
CA GLY A 359 -1.40 -24.32 -3.76
C GLY A 359 -1.74 -22.83 -3.61
N ARG A 360 -2.41 -22.26 -4.60
CA ARG A 360 -2.82 -20.86 -4.64
C ARG A 360 -4.23 -20.60 -4.09
N SER A 361 -4.90 -21.61 -3.55
CA SER A 361 -6.26 -21.45 -3.02
C SER A 361 -6.32 -21.89 -1.55
N ALA A 362 -7.15 -21.21 -0.79
CA ALA A 362 -7.50 -21.58 0.57
C ALA A 362 -9.01 -21.78 0.69
N ILE A 363 -9.43 -22.89 1.27
CA ILE A 363 -10.82 -23.13 1.63
C ILE A 363 -10.98 -22.74 3.10
N VAL A 364 -11.83 -21.76 3.35
CA VAL A 364 -12.18 -21.28 4.69
C VAL A 364 -13.57 -21.81 5.03
N ARG A 365 -13.69 -22.60 6.10
CA ARG A 365 -14.98 -23.02 6.65
C ARG A 365 -15.27 -22.15 7.86
N GLY A 366 -16.28 -21.31 7.74
CA GLY A 366 -16.61 -20.37 8.79
C GLY A 366 -17.04 -21.07 10.07
N SER A 367 -16.51 -20.60 11.18
CA SER A 367 -16.85 -21.06 12.52
C SER A 367 -17.54 -19.93 13.28
N ALA A 368 -18.60 -20.25 14.01
CA ALA A 368 -19.29 -19.27 14.83
C ALA A 368 -18.41 -18.68 15.94
N LYS A 369 -17.30 -19.33 16.28
CA LYS A 369 -16.46 -18.96 17.42
C LYS A 369 -14.98 -19.07 17.08
N LEU A 370 -14.30 -17.92 17.17
CA LEU A 370 -12.84 -17.86 17.30
C LEU A 370 -12.49 -17.70 18.77
N SER A 371 -11.31 -18.20 19.17
CA SER A 371 -10.77 -18.08 20.52
C SER A 371 -9.55 -17.18 20.52
N GLY A 372 -9.42 -16.33 21.55
CA GLY A 372 -8.23 -15.55 21.78
C GLY A 372 -7.01 -16.45 21.95
N ALA A 373 -5.87 -16.06 21.39
CA ALA A 373 -4.61 -16.79 21.45
C ALA A 373 -3.41 -15.84 21.40
N GLU A 374 -2.25 -16.34 21.79
CA GLU A 374 -0.99 -15.65 21.51
C GLU A 374 -0.53 -15.98 20.08
N VAL A 375 -0.40 -14.96 19.23
CA VAL A 375 -0.10 -15.06 17.78
C VAL A 375 1.00 -14.10 17.36
N MET A 376 1.57 -14.32 16.19
CA MET A 376 2.65 -13.49 15.64
C MET A 376 2.22 -12.76 14.37
N ALA A 377 2.54 -11.49 14.30
CA ALA A 377 2.48 -10.72 13.06
C ALA A 377 3.49 -11.28 12.05
N THR A 378 3.04 -11.59 10.84
CA THR A 378 3.82 -12.27 9.79
C THR A 378 4.37 -11.30 8.73
N ASP A 379 3.58 -10.34 8.32
CA ASP A 379 3.91 -9.27 7.37
C ASP A 379 3.06 -8.03 7.62
N LEU A 380 3.32 -6.96 6.87
CA LEU A 380 2.70 -5.65 7.13
C LEU A 380 1.18 -5.60 6.86
N ARG A 381 0.64 -6.43 5.96
CA ARG A 381 -0.80 -6.42 5.60
C ARG A 381 -1.55 -7.60 6.21
N ALA A 382 -1.00 -8.82 6.11
CA ALA A 382 -1.66 -10.00 6.67
C ALA A 382 -1.74 -9.96 8.21
N SER A 383 -0.82 -9.29 8.87
CA SER A 383 -0.82 -9.14 10.33
C SER A 383 -2.10 -8.54 10.90
N VAL A 384 -2.78 -7.66 10.15
CA VAL A 384 -4.04 -7.05 10.62
C VAL A 384 -5.20 -8.06 10.63
N SER A 385 -5.12 -9.17 9.88
CA SER A 385 -6.14 -10.21 9.94
C SER A 385 -6.26 -10.82 11.34
N MET A 386 -5.15 -10.92 12.08
CA MET A 386 -5.15 -11.38 13.47
C MET A 386 -5.76 -10.34 14.43
N VAL A 387 -5.61 -9.04 14.15
CA VAL A 387 -6.34 -7.99 14.87
C VAL A 387 -7.84 -8.15 14.66
N LEU A 388 -8.27 -8.29 13.40
CA LEU A 388 -9.68 -8.47 13.04
C LEU A 388 -10.27 -9.74 13.66
N ALA A 389 -9.56 -10.86 13.58
CA ALA A 389 -9.95 -12.10 14.22
C ALA A 389 -10.02 -11.94 15.75
N GLY A 390 -9.05 -11.25 16.37
CA GLY A 390 -9.02 -10.97 17.80
C GLY A 390 -10.19 -10.11 18.27
N LEU A 391 -10.63 -9.12 17.47
CA LEU A 391 -11.83 -8.33 17.77
C LEU A 391 -13.11 -9.17 17.81
N ALA A 392 -13.17 -10.26 17.04
CA ALA A 392 -14.31 -11.17 16.95
C ALA A 392 -14.22 -12.38 17.88
N ALA A 393 -13.03 -12.68 18.41
CA ALA A 393 -12.75 -13.87 19.20
C ALA A 393 -13.34 -13.78 20.62
N GLU A 394 -13.55 -14.94 21.26
CA GLU A 394 -13.84 -15.02 22.69
C GLU A 394 -12.50 -15.03 23.47
N GLY A 395 -12.36 -14.21 24.50
CA GLY A 395 -11.17 -14.11 25.35
C GLY A 395 -10.14 -13.08 24.87
N GLU A 396 -8.90 -13.22 25.31
CA GLU A 396 -7.80 -12.30 25.04
C GLU A 396 -6.89 -12.82 23.91
N THR A 397 -6.61 -11.98 22.93
CA THR A 397 -5.62 -12.21 21.88
C THR A 397 -4.40 -11.34 22.14
N VAL A 398 -3.19 -11.92 22.05
CA VAL A 398 -1.92 -11.21 22.18
C VAL A 398 -1.16 -11.32 20.88
N ILE A 399 -0.91 -10.19 20.23
CA ILE A 399 -0.19 -10.13 18.95
C ILE A 399 1.24 -9.67 19.21
N ASN A 400 2.19 -10.50 18.85
CA ASN A 400 3.62 -10.22 18.91
C ASN A 400 4.14 -9.65 17.59
N ARG A 401 5.34 -9.04 17.57
CA ARG A 401 6.00 -8.46 16.39
C ARG A 401 5.19 -7.35 15.72
N VAL A 402 4.55 -6.51 16.51
CA VAL A 402 3.64 -5.45 16.01
C VAL A 402 4.31 -4.40 15.12
N TYR A 403 5.64 -4.35 15.08
CA TYR A 403 6.39 -3.52 14.13
C TYR A 403 6.03 -3.78 12.65
N HIS A 404 5.48 -4.95 12.32
CA HIS A 404 4.92 -5.21 11.01
C HIS A 404 3.66 -4.39 10.75
N LEU A 405 2.79 -4.25 11.76
CA LEU A 405 1.57 -3.42 11.67
C LEU A 405 1.92 -1.93 11.52
N ASP A 406 2.95 -1.44 12.22
CA ASP A 406 3.39 -0.04 12.20
C ASP A 406 3.91 0.41 10.82
N ARG A 407 4.20 -0.52 9.92
CA ARG A 407 4.56 -0.25 8.54
C ARG A 407 3.36 0.03 7.64
N GLY A 408 2.18 -0.43 8.01
CA GLY A 408 1.00 -0.41 7.16
C GLY A 408 -0.23 0.29 7.73
N TYR A 409 -0.27 0.54 9.03
CA TYR A 409 -1.43 1.11 9.73
C TYR A 409 -0.99 2.17 10.73
N GLU A 410 -1.52 3.36 10.56
CA GLU A 410 -1.28 4.47 11.47
C GLU A 410 -2.24 4.42 12.66
N ARG A 411 -1.68 4.35 13.90
CA ARG A 411 -2.45 4.43 15.16
C ARG A 411 -3.63 3.47 15.21
N LEU A 412 -3.43 2.23 14.75
CA LEU A 412 -4.48 1.21 14.60
C LEU A 412 -5.26 1.01 15.90
N GLU A 413 -4.56 0.85 17.02
CA GLU A 413 -5.15 0.64 18.34
C GLU A 413 -5.97 1.84 18.80
N GLU A 414 -5.52 3.07 18.54
CA GLU A 414 -6.24 4.28 18.91
C GLU A 414 -7.54 4.43 18.09
N LYS A 415 -7.47 4.22 16.77
CA LYS A 415 -8.63 4.29 15.87
C LYS A 415 -9.69 3.24 16.24
N LEU A 416 -9.29 2.00 16.51
CA LEU A 416 -10.23 0.95 16.92
C LEU A 416 -10.78 1.19 18.34
N SER A 417 -9.94 1.64 19.28
CA SER A 417 -10.35 2.00 20.64
C SER A 417 -11.40 3.11 20.63
N SER A 418 -11.27 4.13 19.76
CA SER A 418 -12.24 5.22 19.63
C SER A 418 -13.63 4.71 19.19
N CYS A 419 -13.70 3.54 18.55
CA CYS A 419 -14.92 2.85 18.17
C CYS A 419 -15.37 1.79 19.19
N GLY A 420 -14.76 1.73 20.38
CA GLY A 420 -15.17 0.85 21.48
C GLY A 420 -14.46 -0.49 21.54
N ALA A 421 -13.42 -0.74 20.73
CA ALA A 421 -12.57 -1.91 20.90
C ALA A 421 -11.83 -1.88 22.24
N GLN A 422 -11.72 -3.03 22.88
CA GLN A 422 -10.78 -3.24 23.97
C GLN A 422 -9.44 -3.71 23.39
N ILE A 423 -8.61 -2.75 23.01
CA ILE A 423 -7.31 -2.96 22.37
C ILE A 423 -6.29 -2.02 23.00
N GLU A 424 -5.13 -2.54 23.32
CA GLU A 424 -4.04 -1.75 23.90
C GLU A 424 -2.67 -2.20 23.37
N ARG A 425 -1.76 -1.25 23.27
CA ARG A 425 -0.35 -1.52 23.00
C ARG A 425 0.41 -1.65 24.33
N VAL A 426 1.01 -2.80 24.54
CA VAL A 426 1.81 -3.09 25.74
C VAL A 426 3.29 -3.02 25.38
N ARG A 427 4.00 -2.10 26.02
CA ARG A 427 5.45 -2.02 25.90
C ARG A 427 6.08 -3.08 26.79
N VAL A 428 6.85 -3.98 26.18
CA VAL A 428 7.67 -4.94 26.96
C VAL A 428 9.05 -4.32 27.10
N PRO A 429 9.53 -4.10 28.33
CA PRO A 429 10.92 -3.68 28.56
C PRO A 429 11.87 -4.68 27.89
N VAL A 430 12.91 -4.16 27.24
CA VAL A 430 13.99 -4.96 26.63
C VAL A 430 14.93 -5.42 27.73
#